data_d6c9481ad7b949044b9b87000824882a
#
_entry.id   d6c9481ad7b949044b9b87000824882a
#
_cell.length_a   1.000
_cell.length_b   1.000
_cell.length_c   1.000
_cell.angle_alpha   90.00
_cell.angle_beta   90.00
_cell.angle_gamma   90.00
#
_symmetry.space_group_name_H-M   'P 1'
#
loop_
_entity.id
_entity.type
_entity.pdbx_description
1 polymer ?
#
loop_
_entity_poly.entity_id
_entity_poly.type
_entity_poly.pdbx_seq_one_letter_code
_entity_poly.pdbx_strand_id
1 'polypeptide(L)'
;MASIAIYSVKGGVGKTTFAVNLAWCAATISRRQTLLWDLDPAGGSGFLLGVDPKKKRAADSIFSASRDPSKLIRKTDHEGLDVLPADESIRTLDRQFESLGKKKRLVRLTAELSKNFDRIIFDCPPVLNEVSAQVMRAADLLIVPLPPSPLSTRALETVVGEVRGSGKGHPPILPVMSMVDMRRTLHRQAREAEPKWPVIPLASAIEQCAVERKPVGAFAPRSPAARAFAQLWTAIERKLAMG
;
A
#
# COMPACT_ATOMS: atom_id res chain seq x y z
N MET A 1 13.45 10.86 -1.24
CA MET A 1 12.49 9.96 -0.54
C MET A 1 11.13 10.10 -1.18
N ALA A 2 10.33 9.02 -1.24
CA ALA A 2 8.94 9.12 -1.65
C ALA A 2 8.07 8.13 -0.86
N SER A 3 6.83 8.55 -0.57
CA SER A 3 5.81 7.81 0.13
C SER A 3 4.67 7.44 -0.83
N ILE A 4 4.24 6.17 -0.79
CA ILE A 4 3.26 5.61 -1.72
C ILE A 4 2.16 4.94 -0.91
N ALA A 5 0.91 5.30 -1.14
CA ALA A 5 -0.21 4.65 -0.48
C ALA A 5 -0.95 3.71 -1.44
N ILE A 6 -1.25 2.51 -0.95
CA ILE A 6 -2.12 1.55 -1.64
C ILE A 6 -3.49 1.63 -1.00
N TYR A 7 -4.44 2.23 -1.70
CA TYR A 7 -5.73 2.55 -1.12
C TYR A 7 -6.92 2.18 -2.02
N SER A 8 -7.98 1.73 -1.44
CA SER A 8 -9.29 1.56 -2.07
C SER A 8 -10.34 1.40 -0.98
N VAL A 9 -11.50 2.02 -1.17
CA VAL A 9 -12.67 1.85 -0.28
C VAL A 9 -13.31 0.48 -0.42
N LYS A 10 -12.96 -0.28 -1.47
CA LYS A 10 -13.46 -1.63 -1.70
C LYS A 10 -12.55 -2.66 -1.04
N GLY A 11 -13.13 -3.58 -0.28
CA GLY A 11 -12.44 -4.75 0.25
C GLY A 11 -12.09 -5.78 -0.83
N GLY A 12 -11.07 -6.61 -0.59
CA GLY A 12 -10.73 -7.74 -1.46
C GLY A 12 -10.12 -7.39 -2.83
N VAL A 13 -9.68 -6.15 -3.05
CA VAL A 13 -9.09 -5.72 -4.33
C VAL A 13 -7.59 -6.01 -4.46
N GLY A 14 -6.96 -6.56 -3.41
CA GLY A 14 -5.55 -6.92 -3.38
C GLY A 14 -4.62 -5.85 -2.81
N LYS A 15 -5.10 -4.86 -2.03
CA LYS A 15 -4.27 -3.78 -1.46
C LYS A 15 -2.99 -4.30 -0.80
N THR A 16 -3.11 -5.18 0.17
CA THR A 16 -1.98 -5.80 0.88
C THR A 16 -1.03 -6.52 -0.06
N THR A 17 -1.56 -7.27 -1.03
CA THR A 17 -0.74 -7.94 -2.04
C THR A 17 0.05 -6.95 -2.89
N PHE A 18 -0.57 -5.84 -3.30
CA PHE A 18 0.13 -4.75 -4.00
C PHE A 18 1.21 -4.14 -3.11
N ALA A 19 0.88 -3.79 -1.87
CA ALA A 19 1.80 -3.14 -0.95
C ALA A 19 3.06 -3.99 -0.72
N VAL A 20 2.90 -5.29 -0.43
CA VAL A 20 4.00 -6.24 -0.21
C VAL A 20 4.86 -6.42 -1.46
N ASN A 21 4.24 -6.62 -2.63
CA ASN A 21 5.00 -6.87 -3.87
C ASN A 21 5.71 -5.60 -4.36
N LEU A 22 5.11 -4.42 -4.24
CA LEU A 22 5.74 -3.15 -4.61
C LEU A 22 6.87 -2.78 -3.63
N ALA A 23 6.70 -3.04 -2.33
CA ALA A 23 7.75 -2.85 -1.33
C ALA A 23 8.97 -3.75 -1.62
N TRP A 24 8.72 -4.99 -1.97
CA TRP A 24 9.77 -5.91 -2.40
C TRP A 24 10.46 -5.42 -3.69
N CYS A 25 9.72 -4.95 -4.69
CA CYS A 25 10.29 -4.38 -5.91
C CYS A 25 11.14 -3.13 -5.60
N ALA A 26 10.70 -2.27 -4.69
CA ALA A 26 11.49 -1.11 -4.26
C ALA A 26 12.83 -1.50 -3.67
N ALA A 27 12.85 -2.48 -2.77
CA ALA A 27 14.05 -2.96 -2.12
C ALA A 27 14.98 -3.71 -3.09
N THR A 28 14.44 -4.58 -3.95
CA THR A 28 15.27 -5.49 -4.76
C THR A 28 15.62 -4.93 -6.13
N ILE A 29 14.67 -4.25 -6.82
CA ILE A 29 14.90 -3.74 -8.17
C ILE A 29 15.59 -2.37 -8.11
N SER A 30 15.08 -1.46 -7.27
CA SER A 30 15.62 -0.10 -7.14
C SER A 30 16.68 0.03 -6.04
N ARG A 31 16.92 -1.05 -5.26
CA ARG A 31 17.86 -1.06 -4.13
C ARG A 31 17.62 0.08 -3.15
N ARG A 32 16.33 0.39 -2.88
CA ARG A 32 15.92 1.43 -1.94
C ARG A 32 15.70 0.85 -0.56
N GLN A 33 16.21 1.52 0.48
CA GLN A 33 15.81 1.21 1.84
C GLN A 33 14.32 1.49 1.98
N THR A 34 13.52 0.44 2.16
CA THR A 34 12.07 0.48 2.03
C THR A 34 11.40 0.07 3.33
N LEU A 35 10.45 0.87 3.77
CA LEU A 35 9.54 0.55 4.87
C LEU A 35 8.15 0.24 4.32
N LEU A 36 7.63 -0.95 4.58
CA LEU A 36 6.22 -1.26 4.43
C LEU A 36 5.51 -0.96 5.76
N TRP A 37 4.59 0.00 5.74
CA TRP A 37 3.81 0.36 6.91
C TRP A 37 2.39 -0.17 6.78
N ASP A 38 2.07 -1.18 7.57
CA ASP A 38 0.75 -1.81 7.62
C ASP A 38 -0.18 -0.98 8.52
N LEU A 39 -1.20 -0.41 7.94
CA LEU A 39 -2.25 0.38 8.61
C LEU A 39 -3.60 -0.35 8.61
N ASP A 40 -3.67 -1.57 8.07
CA ASP A 40 -4.87 -2.40 8.14
C ASP A 40 -4.85 -3.26 9.41
N PRO A 41 -5.83 -3.12 10.32
CA PRO A 41 -5.91 -3.91 11.54
C PRO A 41 -5.90 -5.44 11.33
N ALA A 42 -6.14 -5.90 10.09
CA ALA A 42 -6.05 -7.31 9.73
C ALA A 42 -4.59 -7.84 9.74
N GLY A 43 -3.58 -6.92 9.69
CA GLY A 43 -2.17 -7.30 9.80
C GLY A 43 -1.63 -8.12 8.64
N GLY A 44 -2.22 -7.96 7.45
CA GLY A 44 -1.93 -8.80 6.29
C GLY A 44 -0.51 -8.63 5.73
N SER A 45 0.06 -7.43 5.77
CA SER A 45 1.40 -7.15 5.27
C SER A 45 2.48 -7.86 6.06
N GLY A 46 2.40 -7.83 7.40
CA GLY A 46 3.30 -8.58 8.26
C GLY A 46 3.22 -10.08 7.98
N PHE A 47 2.01 -10.63 7.90
CA PHE A 47 1.79 -12.05 7.60
C PHE A 47 2.43 -12.46 6.27
N LEU A 48 2.23 -11.71 5.19
CA LEU A 48 2.78 -12.00 3.86
C LEU A 48 4.31 -11.87 3.79
N LEU A 49 4.94 -11.21 4.75
CA LEU A 49 6.39 -11.09 4.86
C LEU A 49 7.01 -12.03 5.90
N GLY A 50 6.25 -12.99 6.42
CA GLY A 50 6.74 -13.92 7.42
C GLY A 50 6.96 -13.31 8.81
N VAL A 51 6.50 -12.08 9.03
CA VAL A 51 6.66 -11.35 10.29
C VAL A 51 5.35 -11.36 11.06
N ASP A 52 5.31 -12.15 12.13
CA ASP A 52 4.12 -12.20 12.98
C ASP A 52 4.10 -11.03 13.97
N PRO A 53 2.95 -10.40 14.20
CA PRO A 53 2.84 -9.31 15.17
C PRO A 53 3.12 -9.83 16.57
N LYS A 54 3.97 -9.15 17.32
CA LYS A 54 4.07 -9.43 18.77
C LYS A 54 2.78 -8.97 19.44
N LYS A 55 2.20 -9.80 20.31
CA LYS A 55 0.91 -9.61 21.03
C LYS A 55 0.80 -8.34 21.91
N LYS A 56 1.56 -7.27 21.67
CA LYS A 56 1.51 -6.03 22.46
C LYS A 56 1.00 -4.89 21.58
N ARG A 57 0.09 -4.09 22.12
CA ARG A 57 -0.47 -2.84 21.56
C ARG A 57 0.64 -1.85 21.18
N ALA A 58 1.22 -2.06 20.00
CA ALA A 58 2.38 -1.31 19.55
C ALA A 58 1.97 -0.05 18.76
N ALA A 59 0.90 -0.13 17.97
CA ALA A 59 0.43 0.98 17.15
C ALA A 59 -0.07 2.17 17.99
N ASP A 60 -0.82 1.92 19.09
CA ASP A 60 -1.24 2.96 20.04
C ASP A 60 -0.07 3.81 20.52
N SER A 61 1.07 3.20 20.77
CA SER A 61 2.25 3.89 21.29
C SER A 61 2.96 4.76 20.26
N ILE A 62 2.84 4.44 18.97
CA ILE A 62 3.41 5.25 17.87
C ILE A 62 2.62 6.56 17.72
N PHE A 63 1.30 6.44 17.74
CA PHE A 63 0.43 7.57 17.47
C PHE A 63 0.19 8.47 18.69
N SER A 64 0.28 7.91 19.90
CA SER A 64 0.24 8.68 21.17
C SER A 64 1.53 9.45 21.47
N ALA A 65 2.59 9.31 20.66
CA ALA A 65 3.93 9.88 20.87
C ALA A 65 4.65 9.32 22.12
N SER A 66 4.20 8.20 22.68
CA SER A 66 4.82 7.58 23.84
C SER A 66 6.02 6.71 23.49
N ARG A 67 6.19 6.34 22.20
CA ARG A 67 7.33 5.55 21.72
C ARG A 67 7.82 6.03 20.35
N ASP A 68 9.12 5.85 20.15
CA ASP A 68 9.77 6.00 18.86
C ASP A 68 9.29 4.88 17.90
N PRO A 69 8.72 5.22 16.73
CA PRO A 69 8.23 4.23 15.77
C PRO A 69 9.34 3.28 15.29
N SER A 70 10.61 3.72 15.27
CA SER A 70 11.74 2.90 14.85
C SER A 70 11.90 1.61 15.69
N LYS A 71 11.50 1.64 16.97
CA LYS A 71 11.56 0.49 17.87
C LYS A 71 10.55 -0.62 17.55
N LEU A 72 9.55 -0.31 16.75
CA LEU A 72 8.48 -1.24 16.35
C LEU A 72 8.69 -1.81 14.96
N ILE A 73 9.61 -1.23 14.19
CA ILE A 73 10.02 -1.74 12.88
C ILE A 73 10.65 -3.13 13.05
N ARG A 74 10.32 -4.02 12.13
CA ARG A 74 10.82 -5.38 12.05
C ARG A 74 11.58 -5.57 10.76
N LYS A 75 12.72 -6.23 10.86
CA LYS A 75 13.43 -6.74 9.69
C LYS A 75 12.65 -7.88 9.08
N THR A 76 12.67 -7.95 7.75
CA THR A 76 12.17 -9.09 6.99
C THR A 76 13.34 -9.93 6.48
N ASP A 77 13.04 -11.10 5.91
CA ASP A 77 14.04 -11.94 5.24
C ASP A 77 14.51 -11.37 3.88
N HIS A 78 14.00 -10.19 3.50
CA HIS A 78 14.35 -9.51 2.26
C HIS A 78 15.22 -8.28 2.55
N GLU A 79 16.46 -8.31 2.05
CA GLU A 79 17.41 -7.21 2.21
C GLU A 79 16.81 -5.88 1.73
N GLY A 80 16.99 -4.83 2.51
CA GLY A 80 16.48 -3.49 2.21
C GLY A 80 14.97 -3.30 2.42
N LEU A 81 14.24 -4.34 2.89
CA LEU A 81 12.81 -4.27 3.18
C LEU A 81 12.54 -4.50 4.66
N ASP A 82 12.05 -3.48 5.33
CA ASP A 82 11.56 -3.55 6.70
C ASP A 82 10.04 -3.42 6.74
N VAL A 83 9.41 -3.90 7.80
CA VAL A 83 7.97 -3.75 8.00
C VAL A 83 7.65 -3.12 9.36
N LEU A 84 6.73 -2.18 9.38
CA LEU A 84 6.06 -1.70 10.57
C LEU A 84 4.68 -2.35 10.60
N PRO A 85 4.52 -3.47 11.35
CA PRO A 85 3.32 -4.27 11.29
C PRO A 85 2.16 -3.60 12.02
N ALA A 86 0.95 -3.82 11.52
CA ALA A 86 -0.28 -3.46 12.20
C ALA A 86 -0.50 -4.31 13.46
N ASP A 87 -1.24 -3.76 14.40
CA ASP A 87 -1.85 -4.49 15.49
C ASP A 87 -3.28 -4.00 15.77
N GLU A 88 -3.98 -4.67 16.67
CA GLU A 88 -5.39 -4.35 16.98
C GLU A 88 -5.62 -2.92 17.48
N SER A 89 -4.58 -2.24 17.99
CA SER A 89 -4.72 -0.87 18.51
C SER A 89 -4.93 0.17 17.40
N ILE A 90 -4.64 -0.17 16.14
CA ILE A 90 -4.98 0.67 14.97
C ILE A 90 -6.48 0.96 14.92
N ARG A 91 -7.35 0.04 15.36
CA ARG A 91 -8.82 0.24 15.39
C ARG A 91 -9.25 1.41 16.27
N THR A 92 -8.44 1.80 17.23
CA THR A 92 -8.74 2.91 18.15
C THR A 92 -8.18 4.25 17.66
N LEU A 93 -7.30 4.22 16.65
CA LEU A 93 -6.60 5.41 16.16
C LEU A 93 -7.53 6.50 15.62
N ASP A 94 -8.61 6.11 14.96
CA ASP A 94 -9.59 7.04 14.43
C ASP A 94 -10.13 7.97 15.54
N ARG A 95 -10.59 7.38 16.65
CA ARG A 95 -11.10 8.14 17.80
C ARG A 95 -10.00 8.99 18.45
N GLN A 96 -8.77 8.51 18.48
CA GLN A 96 -7.64 9.25 19.04
C GLN A 96 -7.25 10.45 18.15
N PHE A 97 -7.30 10.33 16.84
CA PHE A 97 -7.02 11.43 15.94
C PHE A 97 -8.08 12.53 16.02
N GLU A 98 -9.35 12.15 16.11
CA GLU A 98 -10.48 13.08 16.28
C GLU A 98 -10.37 13.85 17.61
N SER A 99 -10.14 13.13 18.72
CA SER A 99 -10.11 13.72 20.06
C SER A 99 -8.91 14.62 20.33
N LEU A 100 -7.75 14.34 19.70
CA LEU A 100 -6.49 15.05 19.96
C LEU A 100 -6.20 16.18 18.96
N GLY A 101 -7.07 16.42 17.96
CA GLY A 101 -6.85 17.43 16.92
C GLY A 101 -5.56 17.22 16.11
N LYS A 102 -5.01 16.00 16.09
CA LYS A 102 -3.69 15.67 15.52
C LYS A 102 -3.74 15.43 14.01
N LYS A 103 -4.33 16.33 13.24
CA LYS A 103 -4.52 16.24 11.76
C LYS A 103 -3.25 16.02 10.91
N LYS A 104 -2.05 16.10 11.50
CA LYS A 104 -0.76 15.96 10.80
C LYS A 104 0.18 14.95 11.45
N ARG A 105 -0.32 14.03 12.28
CA ARG A 105 0.56 13.11 13.02
C ARG A 105 1.27 12.13 12.09
N LEU A 106 0.55 11.53 11.14
CA LEU A 106 1.14 10.60 10.17
C LEU A 106 2.17 11.30 9.28
N VAL A 107 1.87 12.52 8.81
CA VAL A 107 2.83 13.33 8.02
C VAL A 107 4.15 13.55 8.77
N ARG A 108 4.08 13.88 10.07
CA ARG A 108 5.29 14.06 10.89
C ARG A 108 6.07 12.77 11.07
N LEU A 109 5.38 11.66 11.36
CA LEU A 109 6.00 10.34 11.49
C LEU A 109 6.66 9.89 10.18
N THR A 110 6.00 10.13 9.05
CA THR A 110 6.56 9.85 7.73
C THR A 110 7.83 10.65 7.51
N ALA A 111 7.84 11.94 7.86
CA ALA A 111 9.03 12.79 7.76
C ALA A 111 10.18 12.35 8.72
N GLU A 112 9.86 11.81 9.89
CA GLU A 112 10.86 11.24 10.80
C GLU A 112 11.48 9.95 10.22
N LEU A 113 10.64 9.04 9.73
CA LEU A 113 11.05 7.77 9.15
C LEU A 113 11.81 7.93 7.84
N SER A 114 11.54 9.00 7.10
CA SER A 114 12.23 9.33 5.84
C SER A 114 13.73 9.58 5.98
N LYS A 115 14.22 9.78 7.18
CA LYS A 115 15.67 9.90 7.45
C LYS A 115 16.40 8.57 7.25
N ASN A 116 15.68 7.43 7.38
CA ASN A 116 16.24 6.09 7.33
C ASN A 116 15.74 5.27 6.14
N PHE A 117 14.68 5.73 5.45
CA PHE A 117 14.06 5.00 4.35
C PHE A 117 13.91 5.88 3.11
N ASP A 118 14.28 5.33 1.96
CA ASP A 118 14.11 5.98 0.65
C ASP A 118 12.67 5.88 0.15
N ARG A 119 11.96 4.79 0.54
CA ARG A 119 10.58 4.52 0.19
C ARG A 119 9.78 4.12 1.42
N ILE A 120 8.60 4.71 1.57
CA ILE A 120 7.60 4.29 2.56
C ILE A 120 6.35 3.90 1.80
N ILE A 121 5.90 2.65 1.96
CA ILE A 121 4.68 2.14 1.33
C ILE A 121 3.65 1.89 2.41
N PHE A 122 2.47 2.52 2.26
CA PHE A 122 1.36 2.34 3.18
C PHE A 122 0.40 1.28 2.63
N ASP A 123 0.15 0.23 3.41
CA ASP A 123 -0.97 -0.69 3.20
C ASP A 123 -2.17 -0.17 3.98
N CYS A 124 -3.20 0.29 3.27
CA CYS A 124 -4.31 1.02 3.86
C CYS A 124 -5.55 0.14 4.07
N PRO A 125 -6.29 0.34 5.17
CA PRO A 125 -7.59 -0.31 5.35
C PRO A 125 -8.62 0.17 4.32
N PRO A 126 -9.69 -0.62 4.06
CA PRO A 126 -10.73 -0.26 3.08
C PRO A 126 -11.79 0.67 3.66
N VAL A 127 -11.38 1.71 4.38
CA VAL A 127 -12.29 2.62 5.08
C VAL A 127 -11.95 4.08 4.78
N LEU A 128 -12.99 4.92 4.76
CA LEU A 128 -12.85 6.38 4.74
C LEU A 128 -12.93 6.88 6.18
N ASN A 129 -11.80 7.28 6.73
CA ASN A 129 -11.69 7.76 8.10
C ASN A 129 -10.50 8.72 8.26
N GLU A 130 -10.24 9.24 9.45
CA GLU A 130 -9.11 10.15 9.66
C GLU A 130 -7.75 9.52 9.38
N VAL A 131 -7.59 8.20 9.59
CA VAL A 131 -6.35 7.49 9.23
C VAL A 131 -6.10 7.56 7.73
N SER A 132 -7.11 7.21 6.90
CA SER A 132 -7.00 7.30 5.45
C SER A 132 -6.77 8.73 4.96
N ALA A 133 -7.43 9.72 5.57
CA ALA A 133 -7.21 11.12 5.25
C ALA A 133 -5.78 11.58 5.55
N GLN A 134 -5.19 11.13 6.66
CA GLN A 134 -3.81 11.44 6.99
C GLN A 134 -2.80 10.73 6.06
N VAL A 135 -3.09 9.49 5.64
CA VAL A 135 -2.30 8.78 4.62
C VAL A 135 -2.30 9.55 3.31
N MET A 136 -3.47 10.00 2.83
CA MET A 136 -3.58 10.79 1.60
C MET A 136 -2.76 12.08 1.67
N ARG A 137 -2.70 12.72 2.85
CA ARG A 137 -1.86 13.93 3.05
C ARG A 137 -0.37 13.64 3.15
N ALA A 138 0.02 12.41 3.52
CA ALA A 138 1.41 12.01 3.69
C ALA A 138 2.00 11.34 2.44
N ALA A 139 1.17 10.90 1.50
CA ALA A 139 1.60 10.18 0.32
C ALA A 139 1.97 11.13 -0.84
N ASP A 140 3.05 10.80 -1.56
CA ASP A 140 3.46 11.44 -2.81
C ASP A 140 2.76 10.80 -4.02
N LEU A 141 2.24 9.58 -3.87
CA LEU A 141 1.48 8.86 -4.90
C LEU A 141 0.43 7.95 -4.26
N LEU A 142 -0.77 7.95 -4.81
CA LEU A 142 -1.86 7.04 -4.42
C LEU A 142 -2.09 6.01 -5.51
N ILE A 143 -1.88 4.73 -5.20
CA ILE A 143 -2.19 3.61 -6.09
C ILE A 143 -3.55 3.03 -5.70
N VAL A 144 -4.43 2.90 -6.69
CA VAL A 144 -5.80 2.39 -6.49
C VAL A 144 -5.98 1.10 -7.28
N PRO A 145 -5.90 -0.08 -6.63
CA PRO A 145 -6.20 -1.35 -7.27
C PRO A 145 -7.69 -1.48 -7.60
N LEU A 146 -8.01 -1.84 -8.84
CA LEU A 146 -9.37 -1.87 -9.39
C LEU A 146 -9.61 -3.17 -10.17
N PRO A 147 -10.23 -4.20 -9.59
CA PRO A 147 -10.74 -5.31 -10.38
C PRO A 147 -11.73 -4.80 -11.44
N PRO A 148 -11.68 -5.27 -12.70
CA PRO A 148 -12.57 -4.80 -13.74
C PRO A 148 -14.05 -5.06 -13.41
N SER A 149 -14.75 -4.04 -12.92
CA SER A 149 -16.18 -4.07 -12.61
C SER A 149 -16.76 -2.67 -12.47
N PRO A 150 -18.06 -2.46 -12.74
CA PRO A 150 -18.73 -1.17 -12.51
C PRO A 150 -18.60 -0.64 -11.07
N LEU A 151 -18.64 -1.56 -10.09
CA LEU A 151 -18.44 -1.18 -8.68
C LEU A 151 -17.03 -0.66 -8.40
N SER A 152 -16.03 -1.08 -9.16
CA SER A 152 -14.67 -0.57 -9.01
C SER A 152 -14.53 0.84 -9.57
N THR A 153 -15.22 1.16 -10.68
CA THR A 153 -15.30 2.52 -11.22
C THR A 153 -15.92 3.46 -10.20
N ARG A 154 -17.03 3.07 -9.60
CA ARG A 154 -17.68 3.85 -8.53
C ARG A 154 -16.77 4.04 -7.31
N ALA A 155 -16.02 2.99 -6.92
CA ALA A 155 -15.05 3.09 -5.84
C ALA A 155 -13.92 4.09 -6.17
N LEU A 156 -13.45 4.13 -7.41
CA LEU A 156 -12.46 5.11 -7.86
C LEU A 156 -13.02 6.54 -7.81
N GLU A 157 -14.25 6.77 -8.26
CA GLU A 157 -14.91 8.08 -8.18
C GLU A 157 -14.99 8.57 -6.73
N THR A 158 -15.33 7.67 -5.79
CA THR A 158 -15.33 7.99 -4.35
C THR A 158 -13.95 8.40 -3.87
N VAL A 159 -12.89 7.66 -4.24
CA VAL A 159 -11.50 7.99 -3.86
C VAL A 159 -11.07 9.34 -4.47
N VAL A 160 -11.40 9.59 -5.73
CA VAL A 160 -11.09 10.87 -6.41
C VAL A 160 -11.80 12.04 -5.72
N GLY A 161 -13.08 11.85 -5.34
CA GLY A 161 -13.85 12.85 -4.61
C GLY A 161 -13.23 13.21 -3.26
N GLU A 162 -12.83 12.19 -2.50
CA GLU A 162 -12.20 12.36 -1.19
C GLU A 162 -10.83 13.07 -1.29
N VAL A 163 -10.00 12.63 -2.22
CA VAL A 163 -8.68 13.24 -2.47
C VAL A 163 -8.82 14.72 -2.86
N ARG A 164 -9.77 15.06 -3.73
CA ARG A 164 -10.05 16.45 -4.12
C ARG A 164 -10.62 17.27 -2.97
N GLY A 165 -11.49 16.69 -2.15
CA GLY A 165 -12.08 17.31 -0.97
C GLY A 165 -11.07 17.60 0.16
N SER A 166 -9.92 16.93 0.16
CA SER A 166 -8.88 17.11 1.20
C SER A 166 -8.07 18.40 1.06
N GLY A 167 -8.30 19.22 0.04
CA GLY A 167 -7.69 20.54 -0.16
C GLY A 167 -6.56 20.54 -1.21
N LYS A 168 -5.78 21.64 -1.23
CA LYS A 168 -4.64 21.79 -2.14
C LYS A 168 -3.49 20.86 -1.75
N GLY A 169 -2.77 20.32 -2.74
CA GLY A 169 -1.57 19.50 -2.52
C GLY A 169 -1.87 18.01 -2.31
N HIS A 170 -2.97 17.51 -2.86
CA HIS A 170 -3.28 16.08 -2.86
C HIS A 170 -2.34 15.26 -3.77
N PRO A 171 -2.07 13.99 -3.42
CA PRO A 171 -1.22 13.13 -4.24
C PRO A 171 -1.86 12.83 -5.58
N PRO A 172 -1.07 12.65 -6.66
CA PRO A 172 -1.56 12.09 -7.90
C PRO A 172 -2.08 10.67 -7.68
N ILE A 173 -3.16 10.32 -8.39
CA ILE A 173 -3.78 9.00 -8.35
C ILE A 173 -3.30 8.18 -9.53
N LEU A 174 -2.88 6.94 -9.29
CA LEU A 174 -2.56 5.93 -10.29
C LEU A 174 -3.55 4.77 -10.18
N PRO A 175 -4.60 4.73 -10.99
CA PRO A 175 -5.47 3.56 -11.11
C PRO A 175 -4.68 2.39 -11.71
N VAL A 176 -4.86 1.18 -11.15
CA VAL A 176 -4.22 -0.04 -11.64
C VAL A 176 -5.28 -1.14 -11.73
N MET A 177 -5.44 -1.73 -12.90
CA MET A 177 -6.32 -2.88 -13.05
C MET A 177 -5.75 -4.07 -12.30
N SER A 178 -6.48 -4.58 -11.32
CA SER A 178 -6.09 -5.75 -10.52
C SER A 178 -6.93 -6.97 -10.85
N MET A 179 -6.37 -8.16 -10.63
CA MET A 179 -7.06 -9.44 -10.82
C MET A 179 -7.64 -9.62 -12.23
N VAL A 180 -6.92 -9.17 -13.25
CA VAL A 180 -7.40 -9.19 -14.64
C VAL A 180 -7.29 -10.60 -15.21
N ASP A 181 -8.42 -11.13 -15.67
CA ASP A 181 -8.52 -12.39 -16.41
C ASP A 181 -9.01 -12.10 -17.84
N MET A 182 -8.12 -12.11 -18.82
CA MET A 182 -8.43 -11.78 -20.23
C MET A 182 -9.38 -12.78 -20.91
N ARG A 183 -9.74 -13.89 -20.29
CA ARG A 183 -10.78 -14.81 -20.77
C ARG A 183 -12.17 -14.22 -20.55
N ARG A 184 -12.35 -13.32 -19.61
CA ARG A 184 -13.63 -12.69 -19.24
C ARG A 184 -13.91 -11.48 -20.13
N THR A 185 -15.10 -11.42 -20.73
CA THR A 185 -15.48 -10.31 -21.63
C THR A 185 -15.42 -8.95 -20.95
N LEU A 186 -15.97 -8.83 -19.73
CA LEU A 186 -15.96 -7.60 -18.97
C LEU A 186 -14.52 -7.07 -18.74
N HIS A 187 -13.55 -7.96 -18.51
CA HIS A 187 -12.17 -7.59 -18.28
C HIS A 187 -11.47 -7.11 -19.57
N ARG A 188 -11.81 -7.71 -20.72
CA ARG A 188 -11.33 -7.23 -22.04
C ARG A 188 -11.88 -5.84 -22.33
N GLN A 189 -13.19 -5.64 -22.16
CA GLN A 189 -13.84 -4.34 -22.35
C GLN A 189 -13.24 -3.25 -21.45
N ALA A 190 -13.02 -3.54 -20.17
CA ALA A 190 -12.36 -2.59 -19.27
C ALA A 190 -10.94 -2.25 -19.73
N ARG A 191 -10.18 -3.25 -20.21
CA ARG A 191 -8.84 -3.04 -20.77
C ARG A 191 -8.84 -2.19 -22.03
N GLU A 192 -9.82 -2.36 -22.89
CA GLU A 192 -10.01 -1.56 -24.12
C GLU A 192 -10.41 -0.13 -23.78
N ALA A 193 -11.26 0.07 -22.78
CA ALA A 193 -11.69 1.39 -22.30
C ALA A 193 -10.53 2.19 -21.68
N GLU A 194 -9.63 1.51 -20.94
CA GLU A 194 -8.52 2.14 -20.23
C GLU A 194 -7.15 1.53 -20.63
N PRO A 195 -6.72 1.71 -21.89
CA PRO A 195 -5.53 1.04 -22.43
C PRO A 195 -4.22 1.50 -21.79
N LYS A 196 -4.22 2.64 -21.09
CA LYS A 196 -3.04 3.21 -20.44
C LYS A 196 -2.87 2.76 -18.99
N TRP A 197 -3.91 2.17 -18.38
CA TRP A 197 -3.78 1.72 -16.99
C TRP A 197 -2.88 0.48 -16.89
N PRO A 198 -1.98 0.42 -15.91
CA PRO A 198 -1.22 -0.79 -15.63
C PRO A 198 -2.14 -1.94 -15.26
N VAL A 199 -1.69 -3.17 -15.51
CA VAL A 199 -2.47 -4.39 -15.28
C VAL A 199 -1.70 -5.36 -14.42
N ILE A 200 -2.33 -5.84 -13.34
CA ILE A 200 -1.88 -7.00 -12.58
C ILE A 200 -2.86 -8.15 -12.86
N PRO A 201 -2.39 -9.29 -13.38
CA PRO A 201 -3.26 -10.39 -13.75
C PRO A 201 -3.84 -11.12 -12.54
N LEU A 202 -4.98 -11.78 -12.73
CA LEU A 202 -5.41 -12.84 -11.82
C LEU A 202 -4.51 -14.05 -12.07
N ALA A 203 -3.73 -14.45 -11.08
CA ALA A 203 -2.75 -15.52 -11.22
C ALA A 203 -2.58 -16.29 -9.90
N SER A 204 -2.51 -17.62 -9.98
CA SER A 204 -2.30 -18.49 -8.82
C SER A 204 -1.00 -18.17 -8.06
N ALA A 205 0.05 -17.73 -8.76
CA ALA A 205 1.27 -17.29 -8.10
C ALA A 205 1.05 -16.10 -7.15
N ILE A 206 0.06 -15.22 -7.41
CA ILE A 206 -0.30 -14.13 -6.49
C ILE A 206 -1.03 -14.70 -5.26
N GLU A 207 -1.92 -15.65 -5.43
CA GLU A 207 -2.62 -16.32 -4.32
C GLU A 207 -1.62 -17.10 -3.45
N GLN A 208 -0.61 -17.74 -4.06
CA GLN A 208 0.44 -18.46 -3.36
C GLN A 208 1.31 -17.56 -2.46
N CYS A 209 1.31 -16.22 -2.64
CA CYS A 209 2.01 -15.32 -1.71
C CYS A 209 1.59 -15.54 -0.25
N ALA A 210 0.32 -15.88 0.00
CA ALA A 210 -0.18 -16.14 1.35
C ALA A 210 0.28 -17.49 1.91
N VAL A 211 0.47 -18.49 1.06
CA VAL A 211 0.96 -19.82 1.43
C VAL A 211 2.47 -19.78 1.67
N GLU A 212 3.21 -19.17 0.75
CA GLU A 212 4.66 -19.03 0.81
C GLU A 212 5.11 -17.98 1.85
N ARG A 213 4.19 -17.08 2.26
CA ARG A 213 4.48 -15.91 3.11
C ARG A 213 5.64 -15.08 2.53
N LYS A 214 5.61 -14.89 1.21
CA LYS A 214 6.65 -14.20 0.43
C LYS A 214 6.03 -13.40 -0.72
N PRO A 215 6.67 -12.28 -1.14
CA PRO A 215 6.33 -11.59 -2.37
C PRO A 215 6.51 -12.50 -3.59
N VAL A 216 5.67 -12.35 -4.62
CA VAL A 216 5.70 -13.23 -5.80
C VAL A 216 7.06 -13.25 -6.51
N GLY A 217 7.78 -12.12 -6.52
CA GLY A 217 9.10 -12.04 -7.12
C GLY A 217 10.18 -12.84 -6.39
N ALA A 218 9.97 -13.13 -5.08
CA ALA A 218 10.94 -13.87 -4.28
C ALA A 218 10.88 -15.39 -4.54
N PHE A 219 9.71 -15.96 -4.84
CA PHE A 219 9.59 -17.41 -5.07
C PHE A 219 9.24 -17.78 -6.51
N ALA A 220 8.62 -16.89 -7.28
CA ALA A 220 8.26 -17.12 -8.68
C ALA A 220 8.71 -15.97 -9.61
N PRO A 221 10.02 -15.63 -9.66
CA PRO A 221 10.54 -14.45 -10.35
C PRO A 221 10.26 -14.43 -11.87
N ARG A 222 10.09 -15.60 -12.48
CA ARG A 222 9.80 -15.73 -13.93
C ARG A 222 8.32 -15.72 -14.25
N SER A 223 7.44 -15.65 -13.26
CA SER A 223 5.99 -15.65 -13.49
C SER A 223 5.52 -14.37 -14.19
N PRO A 224 4.41 -14.41 -14.95
CA PRO A 224 3.79 -13.21 -15.51
C PRO A 224 3.42 -12.19 -14.43
N ALA A 225 3.02 -12.65 -13.25
CA ALA A 225 2.67 -11.81 -12.11
C ALA A 225 3.88 -11.04 -11.57
N ALA A 226 5.02 -11.70 -11.37
CA ALA A 226 6.26 -11.04 -10.92
C ALA A 226 6.72 -9.97 -11.93
N ARG A 227 6.66 -10.28 -13.23
CA ARG A 227 6.98 -9.31 -14.28
C ARG A 227 6.02 -8.11 -14.28
N ALA A 228 4.72 -8.35 -14.07
CA ALA A 228 3.73 -7.27 -14.01
C ALA A 228 3.99 -6.31 -12.84
N PHE A 229 4.31 -6.82 -11.64
CA PHE A 229 4.70 -5.97 -10.51
C PHE A 229 6.01 -5.22 -10.76
N ALA A 230 7.02 -5.85 -11.37
CA ALA A 230 8.28 -5.20 -11.72
C ALA A 230 8.07 -4.06 -12.74
N GLN A 231 7.23 -4.27 -13.75
CA GLN A 231 6.87 -3.24 -14.74
C GLN A 231 6.09 -2.09 -14.10
N LEU A 232 5.12 -2.40 -13.25
CA LEU A 232 4.38 -1.39 -12.49
C LEU A 232 5.32 -0.57 -11.62
N TRP A 233 6.23 -1.23 -10.89
CA TRP A 233 7.22 -0.54 -10.07
C TRP A 233 8.11 0.41 -10.89
N THR A 234 8.60 -0.05 -12.03
CA THR A 234 9.41 0.79 -12.94
C THR A 234 8.64 2.03 -13.41
N ALA A 235 7.35 1.89 -13.70
CA ALA A 235 6.51 3.03 -14.08
C ALA A 235 6.28 4.00 -12.90
N ILE A 236 6.13 3.48 -11.68
CA ILE A 236 6.03 4.28 -10.45
C ILE A 236 7.30 5.10 -10.23
N GLU A 237 8.49 4.48 -10.28
CA GLU A 237 9.76 5.18 -10.10
C GLU A 237 9.95 6.31 -11.12
N ARG A 238 9.60 6.07 -12.40
CA ARG A 238 9.63 7.12 -13.42
C ARG A 238 8.71 8.28 -13.10
N LYS A 239 7.49 7.99 -12.64
CA LYS A 239 6.52 9.02 -12.26
C LYS A 239 6.99 9.84 -11.07
N LEU A 240 7.58 9.21 -10.06
CA LEU A 240 8.13 9.87 -8.88
C LEU A 240 9.37 10.73 -9.20
N ALA A 241 10.11 10.39 -10.26
CA ALA A 241 11.27 11.17 -10.70
C ALA A 241 10.92 12.42 -11.52
N MET A 242 9.67 12.51 -12.01
CA MET A 242 9.18 13.62 -12.84
C MET A 242 8.42 14.69 -12.02
N GLY A 243 8.06 14.42 -10.80
CA GLY A 243 7.34 15.31 -9.88
C GLY A 243 8.22 15.83 -8.79
#